data_226c4fbb8cab0c81cc35d41dfaecc83b
#
_entry.id   226c4fbb8cab0c81cc35d41dfaecc83b
#
_cell.length_a   1.000
_cell.length_b   1.000
_cell.length_c   1.000
_cell.angle_alpha   90.00
_cell.angle_beta   90.00
_cell.angle_gamma   90.00
#
_symmetry.space_group_name_H-M   'P 1'
#
loop_
_entity.id
_entity.type
_entity.pdbx_description
1 polymer ?
#
loop_
_entity_poly.entity_id
_entity_poly.type
_entity_poly.pdbx_seq_one_letter_code
_entity_poly.pdbx_strand_id
1 'polypeptide(L)'
;MFVTSNNKTTTATLKEMKTRGDKIVALTAYDTPTAKILNELGVDIVLVGDSVGNVKLGYDNTIPVTVEQMLHHTQAAKRGNSRALLVTDMPYLSYQLSAQEAKVNAGRFIKEGGAEAVKLEGGIEVANTIKALTDINVPVMGHLGLTPQAINKIGGYKMQGQPEKSAEKMVTDAKVLEGSG
;
A
#
# COMPACT_ATOMS: atom_id res chain seq x y z
N MET A 1 -22.14 18.94 -5.24
CA MET A 1 -22.75 18.27 -4.08
C MET A 1 -22.14 16.87 -4.06
N PHE A 2 -21.14 16.63 -3.20
CA PHE A 2 -20.52 15.31 -3.10
C PHE A 2 -21.50 14.39 -2.38
N VAL A 3 -22.03 13.39 -3.08
CA VAL A 3 -22.85 12.33 -2.47
C VAL A 3 -21.88 11.45 -1.68
N THR A 4 -21.71 11.72 -0.41
CA THR A 4 -21.00 10.81 0.49
C THR A 4 -21.91 9.61 0.76
N SER A 5 -21.73 8.54 -0.05
CA SER A 5 -22.31 7.27 0.36
C SER A 5 -21.67 6.88 1.69
N ASN A 6 -22.47 6.61 2.70
CA ASN A 6 -21.99 6.24 4.05
C ASN A 6 -21.44 4.80 4.08
N ASN A 7 -21.26 4.18 2.91
CA ASN A 7 -20.85 2.79 2.78
C ASN A 7 -19.32 2.64 2.86
N LYS A 8 -18.89 1.63 3.59
CA LYS A 8 -17.50 1.21 3.70
C LYS A 8 -16.92 0.85 2.33
N THR A 9 -15.79 1.43 1.96
CA THR A 9 -15.04 1.05 0.77
C THR A 9 -14.27 -0.25 1.04
N THR A 10 -14.44 -1.22 0.15
CA THR A 10 -13.80 -2.54 0.21
C THR A 10 -13.07 -2.82 -1.11
N THR A 11 -12.30 -3.90 -1.19
CA THR A 11 -11.68 -4.35 -2.44
C THR A 11 -12.74 -4.65 -3.52
N ALA A 12 -13.89 -5.19 -3.14
CA ALA A 12 -15.02 -5.41 -4.06
C ALA A 12 -15.56 -4.10 -4.61
N THR A 13 -15.78 -3.10 -3.74
CA THR A 13 -16.20 -1.75 -4.14
C THR A 13 -15.23 -1.13 -5.14
N LEU A 14 -13.93 -1.25 -4.92
CA LEU A 14 -12.91 -0.72 -5.84
C LEU A 14 -12.94 -1.42 -7.21
N LYS A 15 -13.18 -2.75 -7.24
CA LYS A 15 -13.35 -3.49 -8.50
C LYS A 15 -14.59 -3.01 -9.27
N GLU A 16 -15.71 -2.77 -8.59
CA GLU A 16 -16.91 -2.21 -9.19
C GLU A 16 -16.67 -0.79 -9.74
N MET A 17 -15.98 0.07 -8.98
CA MET A 17 -15.61 1.41 -9.43
C MET A 17 -14.78 1.35 -10.73
N LYS A 18 -13.75 0.47 -10.75
CA LYS A 18 -12.93 0.23 -11.95
C LYS A 18 -13.81 -0.18 -13.15
N THR A 19 -14.75 -1.09 -12.94
CA THR A 19 -15.65 -1.58 -14.01
C THR A 19 -16.54 -0.47 -14.55
N ARG A 20 -17.01 0.45 -13.70
CA ARG A 20 -17.83 1.62 -14.09
C ARG A 20 -17.01 2.77 -14.68
N GLY A 21 -15.67 2.73 -14.56
CA GLY A 21 -14.78 3.83 -14.96
C GLY A 21 -14.73 4.98 -13.95
N ASP A 22 -15.23 4.78 -12.73
CA ASP A 22 -15.15 5.76 -11.65
C ASP A 22 -13.69 5.95 -11.19
N LYS A 23 -13.35 7.19 -10.84
CA LYS A 23 -12.01 7.48 -10.32
C LYS A 23 -11.91 7.08 -8.86
N ILE A 24 -10.85 6.35 -8.52
CA ILE A 24 -10.52 5.95 -7.14
C ILE A 24 -9.56 6.99 -6.56
N VAL A 25 -9.92 7.60 -5.44
CA VAL A 25 -9.10 8.59 -4.75
C VAL A 25 -8.35 7.92 -3.60
N ALA A 26 -7.03 7.93 -3.68
CA ALA A 26 -6.13 7.41 -2.65
C ALA A 26 -5.26 8.54 -2.09
N LEU A 27 -5.25 8.71 -0.78
CA LEU A 27 -4.43 9.71 -0.09
C LEU A 27 -3.76 9.12 1.14
N THR A 28 -2.59 9.67 1.51
CA THR A 28 -1.85 9.24 2.70
C THR A 28 -2.37 9.91 3.98
N ALA A 29 -2.41 9.12 5.07
CA ALA A 29 -2.57 9.65 6.42
C ALA A 29 -1.74 8.83 7.41
N TYR A 30 -1.14 9.50 8.38
CA TYR A 30 -0.25 8.89 9.38
C TYR A 30 -0.74 9.10 10.81
N ASP A 31 -1.86 9.79 11.00
CA ASP A 31 -2.41 10.17 12.29
C ASP A 31 -3.95 10.23 12.25
N THR A 32 -4.55 10.24 13.44
CA THR A 32 -6.01 10.26 13.59
C THR A 32 -6.67 11.52 13.01
N PRO A 33 -6.17 12.75 13.25
CA PRO A 33 -6.81 13.96 12.71
C PRO A 33 -6.84 13.98 11.18
N THR A 34 -5.72 13.67 10.53
CA THR A 34 -5.64 13.62 9.06
C THR A 34 -6.59 12.55 8.50
N ALA A 35 -6.54 11.32 9.06
CA ALA A 35 -7.42 10.25 8.62
C ALA A 35 -8.91 10.60 8.77
N LYS A 36 -9.28 11.31 9.85
CA LYS A 36 -10.65 11.79 10.07
C LYS A 36 -11.10 12.77 8.98
N ILE A 37 -10.26 13.74 8.63
CA ILE A 37 -10.55 14.68 7.55
C ILE A 37 -10.76 13.93 6.22
N LEU A 38 -9.87 13.00 5.87
CA LEU A 38 -9.99 12.20 4.64
C LEU A 38 -11.26 11.34 4.64
N ASN A 39 -11.62 10.78 5.79
CA ASN A 39 -12.85 10.01 5.97
C ASN A 39 -14.10 10.86 5.72
N GLU A 40 -14.14 12.09 6.25
CA GLU A 40 -15.23 13.05 6.06
C GLU A 40 -15.34 13.54 4.60
N LEU A 41 -14.20 13.70 3.92
CA LEU A 41 -14.14 14.09 2.51
C LEU A 41 -14.51 12.94 1.55
N GLY A 42 -14.67 11.72 2.04
CA GLY A 42 -15.11 10.60 1.22
C GLY A 42 -14.03 9.98 0.35
N VAL A 43 -12.76 10.04 0.77
CA VAL A 43 -11.64 9.36 0.10
C VAL A 43 -11.86 7.84 0.08
N ASP A 44 -11.50 7.17 -1.01
CA ASP A 44 -11.75 5.73 -1.18
C ASP A 44 -10.70 4.87 -0.49
N ILE A 45 -9.44 5.30 -0.52
CA ILE A 45 -8.31 4.60 0.10
C ILE A 45 -7.54 5.58 1.00
N VAL A 46 -7.31 5.17 2.24
CA VAL A 46 -6.33 5.80 3.13
C VAL A 46 -5.10 4.91 3.16
N LEU A 47 -3.96 5.46 2.74
CA LEU A 47 -2.67 4.77 2.72
C LEU A 47 -1.81 5.24 3.90
N VAL A 48 -1.37 4.30 4.72
CA VAL A 48 -0.28 4.52 5.67
C VAL A 48 1.00 4.08 4.97
N GLY A 49 1.68 5.02 4.31
CA GLY A 49 2.88 4.77 3.54
C GLY A 49 4.15 4.74 4.40
N ASP A 50 5.17 3.97 3.99
CA ASP A 50 6.49 4.03 4.63
C ASP A 50 7.23 5.36 4.36
N SER A 51 6.70 6.19 3.43
CA SER A 51 7.03 7.61 3.32
C SER A 51 6.84 8.41 4.62
N VAL A 52 6.17 7.86 5.62
CA VAL A 52 6.17 8.37 7.01
C VAL A 52 7.59 8.63 7.51
N GLY A 53 8.57 7.83 7.08
CA GLY A 53 9.99 8.02 7.38
C GLY A 53 10.46 9.42 7.02
N ASN A 54 10.19 9.85 5.78
CA ASN A 54 10.58 11.18 5.30
C ASN A 54 9.69 12.29 5.88
N VAL A 55 8.35 12.11 5.86
CA VAL A 55 7.42 13.23 6.08
C VAL A 55 7.08 13.48 7.55
N LYS A 56 7.33 12.50 8.43
CA LYS A 56 7.01 12.60 9.86
C LYS A 56 8.21 12.31 10.77
N LEU A 57 9.05 11.33 10.40
CA LEU A 57 10.13 10.87 11.27
C LEU A 57 11.49 11.54 10.97
N GLY A 58 11.59 12.28 9.85
CA GLY A 58 12.80 13.02 9.48
C GLY A 58 13.93 12.14 8.94
N TYR A 59 13.62 10.95 8.45
CA TYR A 59 14.61 10.09 7.79
C TYR A 59 14.88 10.56 6.36
N ASP A 60 16.09 10.34 5.86
CA ASP A 60 16.47 10.71 4.49
C ASP A 60 15.74 9.89 3.41
N ASN A 61 15.30 8.67 3.77
CA ASN A 61 14.56 7.76 2.89
C ASN A 61 13.69 6.80 3.71
N THR A 62 12.96 5.89 3.04
CA THR A 62 12.01 4.98 3.69
C THR A 62 12.66 3.71 4.28
N ILE A 63 13.93 3.42 3.97
CA ILE A 63 14.60 2.17 4.35
C ILE A 63 14.67 1.94 5.87
N PRO A 64 14.91 2.97 6.73
CA PRO A 64 14.99 2.77 8.18
C PRO A 64 13.64 2.51 8.87
N VAL A 65 12.52 2.67 8.16
CA VAL A 65 11.19 2.52 8.76
C VAL A 65 10.96 1.08 9.22
N THR A 66 10.56 0.93 10.48
CA THR A 66 10.31 -0.38 11.10
C THR A 66 8.85 -0.81 11.02
N VAL A 67 8.59 -2.11 11.21
CA VAL A 67 7.23 -2.66 11.33
C VAL A 67 6.48 -2.00 12.49
N GLU A 68 7.15 -1.75 13.61
CA GLU A 68 6.58 -1.12 14.80
C GLU A 68 6.13 0.32 14.53
N GLN A 69 6.93 1.09 13.80
CA GLN A 69 6.56 2.44 13.39
C GLN A 69 5.34 2.42 12.46
N MET A 70 5.32 1.50 11.48
CA MET A 70 4.17 1.33 10.60
C MET A 70 2.90 0.92 11.35
N LEU A 71 3.01 0.00 12.33
CA LEU A 71 1.89 -0.38 13.20
C LEU A 71 1.36 0.81 14.00
N HIS A 72 2.26 1.59 14.61
CA HIS A 72 1.87 2.79 15.36
C HIS A 72 1.03 3.75 14.51
N HIS A 73 1.51 4.08 13.31
CA HIS A 73 0.83 5.00 12.41
C HIS A 73 -0.45 4.40 11.81
N THR A 74 -0.47 3.09 11.54
CA THR A 74 -1.67 2.38 11.08
C THR A 74 -2.78 2.43 12.12
N GLN A 75 -2.47 2.15 13.38
CA GLN A 75 -3.42 2.25 14.50
C GLN A 75 -3.94 3.69 14.68
N ALA A 76 -3.06 4.68 14.53
CA ALA A 76 -3.46 6.09 14.62
C ALA A 76 -4.41 6.47 13.47
N ALA A 77 -4.10 6.10 12.22
CA ALA A 77 -4.97 6.33 11.08
C ALA A 77 -6.30 5.58 11.20
N LYS A 78 -6.27 4.31 11.67
CA LYS A 78 -7.48 3.51 11.89
C LYS A 78 -8.50 4.18 12.80
N ARG A 79 -8.05 4.84 13.88
CA ARG A 79 -8.95 5.55 14.79
C ARG A 79 -9.71 6.71 14.13
N GLY A 80 -9.16 7.30 13.07
CA GLY A 80 -9.80 8.37 12.31
C GLY A 80 -10.57 7.90 11.06
N ASN A 81 -10.40 6.63 10.66
CA ASN A 81 -10.95 6.09 9.42
C ASN A 81 -11.97 4.97 9.69
N SER A 82 -13.21 5.19 9.25
CA SER A 82 -14.28 4.19 9.31
C SER A 82 -14.77 3.76 7.92
N ARG A 83 -14.56 4.62 6.90
CA ARG A 83 -15.15 4.46 5.57
C ARG A 83 -14.15 4.00 4.51
N ALA A 84 -13.01 4.67 4.37
CA ALA A 84 -12.02 4.35 3.34
C ALA A 84 -11.37 2.98 3.60
N LEU A 85 -10.98 2.27 2.53
CA LEU A 85 -10.12 1.09 2.66
C LEU A 85 -8.78 1.51 3.27
N LEU A 86 -8.43 0.97 4.42
CA LEU A 86 -7.15 1.26 5.07
C LEU A 86 -6.07 0.31 4.56
N VAL A 87 -5.09 0.86 3.87
CA VAL A 87 -3.94 0.13 3.33
C VAL A 87 -2.68 0.55 4.07
N THR A 88 -1.83 -0.42 4.43
CA THR A 88 -0.55 -0.15 5.11
C THR A 88 0.61 -0.70 4.29
N ASP A 89 1.66 0.12 4.10
CA ASP A 89 2.89 -0.35 3.47
C ASP A 89 3.60 -1.37 4.35
N MET A 90 4.07 -2.43 3.71
CA MET A 90 5.06 -3.33 4.29
C MET A 90 6.44 -2.67 4.13
N PRO A 91 7.12 -2.25 5.22
CA PRO A 91 8.40 -1.56 5.13
C PRO A 91 9.51 -2.48 4.63
N TYR A 92 10.63 -1.88 4.23
CA TYR A 92 11.79 -2.60 3.71
C TYR A 92 12.22 -3.75 4.65
N LEU A 93 12.52 -4.92 4.07
CA LEU A 93 12.85 -6.19 4.72
C LEU A 93 11.72 -6.86 5.51
N SER A 94 10.52 -6.34 5.51
CA SER A 94 9.39 -7.01 6.20
C SER A 94 8.69 -8.10 5.35
N TYR A 95 9.02 -8.20 4.05
CA TYR A 95 8.39 -9.16 3.12
C TYR A 95 9.36 -9.80 2.11
N GLN A 96 10.61 -9.30 2.03
CA GLN A 96 11.57 -9.73 1.03
C GLN A 96 12.33 -11.01 1.44
N LEU A 97 12.46 -11.30 2.74
CA LEU A 97 13.27 -12.42 3.21
C LEU A 97 12.59 -13.78 2.98
N SER A 98 11.31 -13.87 3.23
CA SER A 98 10.52 -15.08 2.97
C SER A 98 9.02 -14.81 2.95
N ALA A 99 8.27 -15.67 2.25
CA ALA A 99 6.80 -15.63 2.28
C ALA A 99 6.23 -15.84 3.69
N GLN A 100 6.90 -16.63 4.52
CA GLN A 100 6.48 -16.87 5.91
C GLN A 100 6.59 -15.59 6.74
N GLU A 101 7.69 -14.87 6.63
CA GLU A 101 7.89 -13.60 7.34
C GLU A 101 6.91 -12.54 6.85
N ALA A 102 6.68 -12.46 5.53
CA ALA A 102 5.67 -11.58 4.95
C ALA A 102 4.27 -11.85 5.53
N LYS A 103 3.87 -13.12 5.68
CA LYS A 103 2.60 -13.49 6.33
C LYS A 103 2.51 -13.04 7.78
N VAL A 104 3.59 -13.20 8.55
CA VAL A 104 3.62 -12.78 9.94
C VAL A 104 3.46 -11.27 10.05
N ASN A 105 4.25 -10.50 9.28
CA ASN A 105 4.21 -9.03 9.33
C ASN A 105 2.88 -8.48 8.78
N ALA A 106 2.38 -9.01 7.66
CA ALA A 106 1.06 -8.62 7.14
C ALA A 106 -0.05 -8.94 8.14
N GLY A 107 0.01 -10.13 8.78
CA GLY A 107 -0.93 -10.51 9.84
C GLY A 107 -0.95 -9.53 11.01
N ARG A 108 0.21 -8.98 11.39
CA ARG A 108 0.30 -7.92 12.42
C ARG A 108 -0.40 -6.63 11.96
N PHE A 109 -0.19 -6.19 10.72
CA PHE A 109 -0.86 -5.00 10.20
C PHE A 109 -2.39 -5.15 10.18
N ILE A 110 -2.89 -6.33 9.81
CA ILE A 110 -4.33 -6.62 9.82
C ILE A 110 -4.88 -6.71 11.25
N LYS A 111 -4.26 -7.54 12.11
CA LYS A 111 -4.81 -7.87 13.44
C LYS A 111 -4.54 -6.79 14.48
N GLU A 112 -3.34 -6.24 14.53
CA GLU A 112 -2.91 -5.27 15.53
C GLU A 112 -3.09 -3.84 15.02
N GLY A 113 -2.79 -3.59 13.73
CA GLY A 113 -2.89 -2.28 13.08
C GLY A 113 -4.31 -1.91 12.70
N GLY A 114 -5.17 -2.89 12.40
CA GLY A 114 -6.50 -2.67 11.86
C GLY A 114 -6.52 -2.29 10.38
N ALA A 115 -5.42 -2.54 9.65
CA ALA A 115 -5.38 -2.43 8.20
C ALA A 115 -6.33 -3.45 7.56
N GLU A 116 -6.75 -3.18 6.33
CA GLU A 116 -7.67 -4.05 5.56
C GLU A 116 -7.00 -4.59 4.30
N ALA A 117 -5.84 -4.03 3.96
CA ALA A 117 -4.94 -4.49 2.91
C ALA A 117 -3.52 -4.07 3.25
N VAL A 118 -2.53 -4.71 2.62
CA VAL A 118 -1.13 -4.29 2.69
C VAL A 118 -0.65 -3.85 1.31
N LYS A 119 0.36 -2.94 1.28
CA LYS A 119 1.05 -2.59 0.03
C LYS A 119 2.50 -3.05 0.11
N LEU A 120 3.05 -3.51 -1.02
CA LEU A 120 4.46 -3.87 -1.14
C LEU A 120 5.00 -3.50 -2.53
N GLU A 121 6.31 -3.32 -2.59
CA GLU A 121 7.03 -2.88 -3.78
C GLU A 121 7.76 -4.04 -4.46
N GLY A 122 7.73 -4.04 -5.79
CA GLY A 122 8.43 -4.99 -6.63
C GLY A 122 7.57 -5.52 -7.77
N GLY A 123 8.22 -6.11 -8.77
CA GLY A 123 7.60 -6.75 -9.92
C GLY A 123 7.48 -8.27 -9.73
N ILE A 124 7.82 -9.01 -10.78
CA ILE A 124 7.72 -10.49 -10.80
C ILE A 124 8.45 -11.16 -9.61
N GLU A 125 9.50 -10.53 -9.08
CA GLU A 125 10.28 -11.03 -7.95
C GLU A 125 9.48 -11.18 -6.65
N VAL A 126 8.37 -10.42 -6.49
CA VAL A 126 7.49 -10.50 -5.31
C VAL A 126 6.18 -11.26 -5.57
N ALA A 127 5.97 -11.78 -6.77
CA ALA A 127 4.74 -12.48 -7.15
C ALA A 127 4.40 -13.65 -6.21
N ASN A 128 5.39 -14.46 -5.83
CA ASN A 128 5.20 -15.56 -4.89
C ASN A 128 4.83 -15.09 -3.48
N THR A 129 5.38 -13.94 -3.05
CA THR A 129 5.03 -13.31 -1.77
C THR A 129 3.59 -12.81 -1.80
N ILE A 130 3.18 -12.15 -2.89
CA ILE A 130 1.79 -11.69 -3.08
C ILE A 130 0.84 -12.87 -3.03
N LYS A 131 1.12 -13.92 -3.83
CA LYS A 131 0.29 -15.12 -3.82
C LYS A 131 0.17 -15.74 -2.42
N ALA A 132 1.26 -15.81 -1.68
CA ALA A 132 1.26 -16.37 -0.33
C ALA A 132 0.41 -15.54 0.66
N LEU A 133 0.33 -14.21 0.47
CA LEU A 133 -0.52 -13.31 1.26
C LEU A 133 -1.99 -13.46 0.88
N THR A 134 -2.29 -13.48 -0.42
CA THR A 134 -3.67 -13.62 -0.91
C THR A 134 -4.25 -15.00 -0.59
N ASP A 135 -3.45 -16.06 -0.59
CA ASP A 135 -3.86 -17.43 -0.18
C ASP A 135 -4.30 -17.49 1.30
N ILE A 136 -3.87 -16.56 2.15
CA ILE A 136 -4.35 -16.42 3.55
C ILE A 136 -5.36 -15.29 3.73
N ASN A 137 -6.01 -14.86 2.63
CA ASN A 137 -7.03 -13.80 2.60
C ASN A 137 -6.54 -12.40 3.02
N VAL A 138 -5.28 -12.08 2.83
CA VAL A 138 -4.76 -10.72 2.98
C VAL A 138 -4.76 -10.03 1.62
N PRO A 139 -5.60 -8.99 1.40
CA PRO A 139 -5.59 -8.24 0.15
C PRO A 139 -4.27 -7.48 -0.01
N VAL A 140 -3.76 -7.44 -1.23
CA VAL A 140 -2.47 -6.82 -1.56
C VAL A 140 -2.65 -5.73 -2.61
N MET A 141 -2.00 -4.59 -2.39
CA MET A 141 -1.77 -3.54 -3.37
C MET A 141 -0.31 -3.64 -3.85
N GLY A 142 -0.09 -3.91 -5.13
CA GLY A 142 1.24 -3.90 -5.74
C GLY A 142 1.69 -2.48 -6.06
N HIS A 143 2.99 -2.20 -5.94
CA HIS A 143 3.59 -0.92 -6.31
C HIS A 143 4.73 -1.13 -7.29
N LEU A 144 4.57 -0.56 -8.48
CA LEU A 144 5.55 -0.57 -9.57
C LEU A 144 5.98 0.85 -9.92
N GLY A 145 7.06 0.96 -10.66
CA GLY A 145 7.62 2.23 -11.10
C GLY A 145 8.72 2.73 -10.18
N LEU A 146 8.59 3.94 -9.68
CA LEU A 146 9.53 4.47 -8.70
C LEU A 146 9.20 3.88 -7.33
N THR A 147 10.00 2.94 -6.89
CA THR A 147 9.88 2.24 -5.62
C THR A 147 10.92 2.79 -4.63
N PRO A 148 10.51 3.61 -3.63
CA PRO A 148 11.43 4.24 -2.67
C PRO A 148 12.31 3.27 -1.90
N GLN A 149 11.83 2.06 -1.61
CA GLN A 149 12.62 1.01 -0.96
C GLN A 149 13.82 0.55 -1.79
N ALA A 150 13.75 0.70 -3.13
CA ALA A 150 14.84 0.38 -4.04
C ALA A 150 15.75 1.59 -4.36
N ILE A 151 15.68 2.68 -3.58
CA ILE A 151 16.35 3.95 -3.88
C ILE A 151 17.86 3.80 -4.09
N ASN A 152 18.51 2.92 -3.32
CA ASN A 152 19.94 2.65 -3.44
C ASN A 152 20.28 1.93 -4.76
N LYS A 153 19.41 1.04 -5.23
CA LYS A 153 19.55 0.32 -6.51
C LYS A 153 19.27 1.24 -7.71
N ILE A 154 18.24 2.09 -7.59
CA ILE A 154 17.82 3.03 -8.64
C ILE A 154 18.82 4.19 -8.74
N GLY A 155 19.49 4.54 -7.66
CA GLY A 155 20.44 5.66 -7.57
C GLY A 155 19.75 7.03 -7.57
N GLY A 156 18.62 7.15 -6.85
CA GLY A 156 17.87 8.40 -6.66
C GLY A 156 16.45 8.36 -7.24
N TYR A 157 15.74 9.46 -7.10
CA TYR A 157 14.36 9.63 -7.59
C TYR A 157 14.34 9.87 -9.11
N LYS A 158 14.47 8.80 -9.88
CA LYS A 158 14.50 8.83 -11.35
C LYS A 158 13.19 8.33 -11.94
N MET A 159 12.73 8.99 -13.02
CA MET A 159 11.57 8.53 -13.77
C MET A 159 11.81 7.12 -14.29
N GLN A 160 10.84 6.23 -14.08
CA GLN A 160 10.88 4.85 -14.51
C GLN A 160 10.06 4.66 -15.81
N GLY A 161 10.32 3.56 -16.54
CA GLY A 161 9.59 3.25 -17.77
C GLY A 161 9.97 4.12 -18.99
N GLN A 162 11.04 4.90 -18.95
CA GLN A 162 11.48 5.76 -20.08
C GLN A 162 12.03 4.96 -21.29
N PRO A 163 12.96 4.01 -21.12
CA PRO A 163 13.32 3.11 -22.22
C PRO A 163 12.19 2.12 -22.49
N GLU A 164 11.89 1.87 -23.77
CA GLU A 164 10.83 0.96 -24.21
C GLU A 164 10.85 -0.40 -23.48
N LYS A 165 12.03 -1.03 -23.41
CA LYS A 165 12.21 -2.29 -22.65
C LYS A 165 11.83 -2.18 -21.17
N SER A 166 12.04 -1.02 -20.55
CA SER A 166 11.67 -0.78 -19.14
C SER A 166 10.16 -0.61 -19.00
N ALA A 167 9.52 0.04 -19.97
CA ALA A 167 8.06 0.15 -20.04
C ALA A 167 7.39 -1.22 -20.24
N GLU A 168 7.89 -2.01 -21.19
CA GLU A 168 7.40 -3.38 -21.45
C GLU A 168 7.55 -4.28 -20.22
N LYS A 169 8.70 -4.21 -19.54
CA LYS A 169 8.91 -4.94 -18.28
C LYS A 169 7.88 -4.54 -17.23
N MET A 170 7.64 -3.24 -17.06
CA MET A 170 6.68 -2.75 -16.06
C MET A 170 5.25 -3.22 -16.35
N VAL A 171 4.84 -3.26 -17.62
CA VAL A 171 3.54 -3.80 -18.04
C VAL A 171 3.47 -5.31 -17.78
N THR A 172 4.55 -6.04 -18.04
CA THR A 172 4.64 -7.47 -17.76
C THR A 172 4.55 -7.75 -16.27
N ASP A 173 5.32 -7.00 -15.47
CA ASP A 173 5.28 -7.10 -14.01
C ASP A 173 3.87 -6.84 -13.47
N ALA A 174 3.18 -5.79 -13.96
CA ALA A 174 1.81 -5.47 -13.55
C ALA A 174 0.83 -6.64 -13.79
N LYS A 175 0.91 -7.28 -14.96
CA LYS A 175 0.08 -8.45 -15.30
C LYS A 175 0.37 -9.66 -14.41
N VAL A 176 1.66 -9.88 -14.09
CA VAL A 176 2.06 -10.97 -13.19
C VAL A 176 1.55 -10.72 -11.78
N LEU A 177 1.66 -9.49 -11.27
CA LEU A 177 1.14 -9.14 -9.94
C LEU A 177 -0.39 -9.28 -9.87
N GLU A 178 -1.12 -8.81 -10.90
CA GLU A 178 -2.58 -8.98 -10.98
C GLU A 178 -2.97 -10.46 -10.99
N GLY A 179 -2.21 -11.31 -11.70
CA GLY A 179 -2.43 -12.76 -11.74
C GLY A 179 -2.04 -13.51 -10.47
N SER A 180 -1.36 -12.85 -9.53
CA SER A 180 -0.96 -13.44 -8.24
C SER A 180 -2.02 -13.33 -7.14
N GLY A 181 -3.14 -12.61 -7.39
CA GLY A 181 -4.29 -12.58 -6.47
C GLY A 181 -5.10 -11.29 -6.42
#